data_86d7285ae882c71359b70be87f7022f3
#
_entry.id   86d7285ae882c71359b70be87f7022f3
#
_cell.length_a   1.000
_cell.length_b   1.000
_cell.length_c   1.000
_cell.angle_alpha   90.00
_cell.angle_beta   90.00
_cell.angle_gamma   90.00
#
_symmetry.space_group_name_H-M   'P 1'
#
loop_
_entity.id
_entity.type
_entity.pdbx_description
1 polymer ?
#
loop_
_entity_poly.entity_id
_entity_poly.type
_entity_poly.pdbx_seq_one_letter_code
_entity_poly.pdbx_strand_id
1 'polypeptide(L)'
;MTSQKLENLLNLALNSAEDEREKSLNLNVGYDPLDREWDLIIKYSVNLDRVRKIASKVTELQNEYAVIRITESRIDILSGIPEVEYVEKPKRLFFQAAEGRRVSCINAVQDTRLSLYGQGILVAIIDSGIDYANIDFRNADGSTRIRYLWDQSLNPADGETAPVGYSIGVEYTKGQIDEALNAQTVSEQRRLVRSQDISGHGTAVAGVAAGNGSNSGGRYAGVAMQSELIVVKLGNPIQEGFPRTTELMMGIDYIIRKALELRMPVAVNISFGNTYGGHDGTTLLERYIDDVSNIWKSVFCIGTGNEAASAGHTSGRIISEGEETIQLAIQSRQSSISIQIWKDYWDDFNIEVITPAGINLGRISRYNTLNTVSTGTEKVLCYYAQPLPFSMRQEIYIDIVPVNNYITSGLWRINFIPDKIRTGFFDMWLPAAASLNPKTGFTRPDSSLTYTVPSTSSNVITVGSYNAATNTPSPFSGRGYVTQSESGIAVKPDIVAPGENVRIDERTIVSGTSYAVPFVTGASAL
;
A
#
# COMPACT_ATOMS: atom_id res chain seq x y z
N MET A 1 3.16 -9.91 -45.63
CA MET A 1 3.02 -8.50 -46.09
C MET A 1 2.92 -7.61 -44.87
N THR A 2 3.47 -6.43 -44.89
CA THR A 2 3.39 -5.47 -43.78
C THR A 2 2.49 -4.30 -44.17
N SER A 3 1.50 -3.97 -43.36
CA SER A 3 0.63 -2.82 -43.53
C SER A 3 0.74 -1.87 -42.35
N GLN A 4 0.77 -0.56 -42.62
CA GLN A 4 0.77 0.45 -41.55
C GLN A 4 -0.56 0.51 -40.77
N LYS A 5 -1.64 -0.02 -41.34
CA LYS A 5 -2.92 -0.14 -40.65
C LYS A 5 -2.97 -1.34 -39.69
N LEU A 6 -2.04 -2.29 -39.81
CA LEU A 6 -1.95 -3.44 -38.91
C LEU A 6 -0.94 -3.17 -37.78
N GLU A 7 -1.31 -3.54 -36.57
CA GLU A 7 -0.41 -3.50 -35.42
C GLU A 7 0.90 -4.26 -35.71
N ASN A 8 2.02 -3.75 -35.19
CA ASN A 8 3.33 -4.37 -35.40
C ASN A 8 3.38 -5.84 -34.97
N LEU A 9 2.71 -6.18 -33.85
CA LEU A 9 2.66 -7.55 -33.36
C LEU A 9 1.83 -8.46 -34.25
N LEU A 10 0.76 -7.95 -34.86
CA LEU A 10 -0.04 -8.66 -35.86
C LEU A 10 0.75 -8.84 -37.17
N ASN A 11 1.43 -7.79 -37.65
CA ASN A 11 2.34 -7.89 -38.79
C ASN A 11 3.41 -8.97 -38.58
N LEU A 12 4.03 -9.01 -37.39
CA LEU A 12 5.03 -10.03 -37.03
C LEU A 12 4.39 -11.42 -37.03
N ALA A 13 3.24 -11.59 -36.38
CA ALA A 13 2.53 -12.87 -36.30
C ALA A 13 2.19 -13.43 -37.70
N LEU A 14 1.71 -12.59 -38.61
CA LEU A 14 1.36 -12.98 -39.99
C LEU A 14 2.58 -13.35 -40.86
N ASN A 15 3.78 -12.89 -40.49
CA ASN A 15 5.03 -13.18 -41.18
C ASN A 15 5.89 -14.26 -40.50
N SER A 16 5.50 -14.74 -39.30
CA SER A 16 6.19 -15.81 -38.58
C SER A 16 5.67 -17.19 -38.98
N ALA A 17 6.53 -18.21 -38.90
CA ALA A 17 6.11 -19.59 -39.08
C ALA A 17 5.19 -20.03 -37.91
N GLU A 18 4.35 -21.03 -38.18
CA GLU A 18 3.36 -21.51 -37.20
C GLU A 18 4.03 -22.01 -35.93
N ASP A 19 5.14 -22.75 -36.03
CA ASP A 19 5.90 -23.22 -34.88
C ASP A 19 6.59 -22.11 -34.10
N GLU A 20 6.93 -20.99 -34.72
CA GLU A 20 7.45 -19.81 -34.07
C GLU A 20 6.34 -19.06 -33.31
N ARG A 21 5.16 -18.97 -33.91
CA ARG A 21 3.98 -18.37 -33.27
C ARG A 21 3.56 -19.16 -32.03
N GLU A 22 3.56 -20.50 -32.11
CA GLU A 22 3.19 -21.38 -31.01
C GLU A 22 4.15 -21.29 -29.82
N LYS A 23 5.46 -21.13 -30.08
CA LYS A 23 6.48 -20.95 -29.04
C LYS A 23 6.47 -19.56 -28.42
N SER A 24 5.85 -18.59 -29.07
CA SER A 24 5.74 -17.23 -28.60
C SER A 24 4.59 -17.05 -27.62
N LEU A 25 4.82 -16.40 -26.49
CA LEU A 25 3.78 -16.05 -25.52
C LEU A 25 2.67 -15.16 -26.10
N ASN A 26 2.98 -14.38 -27.14
CA ASN A 26 2.11 -13.30 -27.61
C ASN A 26 1.65 -13.45 -29.07
N LEU A 27 2.42 -14.10 -29.95
CA LEU A 27 2.13 -14.06 -31.37
C LEU A 27 0.86 -14.82 -31.75
N ASN A 28 0.52 -15.91 -31.07
CA ASN A 28 -0.64 -16.75 -31.38
C ASN A 28 -1.95 -16.32 -30.67
N VAL A 29 -1.91 -15.23 -29.88
CA VAL A 29 -3.09 -14.76 -29.15
C VAL A 29 -4.15 -14.23 -30.13
N GLY A 30 -5.36 -14.78 -30.05
CA GLY A 30 -6.48 -14.45 -30.93
C GLY A 30 -6.55 -15.30 -32.23
N TYR A 31 -5.60 -16.22 -32.43
CA TYR A 31 -5.62 -17.15 -33.55
C TYR A 31 -6.30 -18.47 -33.19
N ASP A 32 -7.23 -18.89 -34.00
CA ASP A 32 -7.87 -20.21 -33.94
C ASP A 32 -7.28 -21.11 -35.03
N PRO A 33 -6.47 -22.14 -34.66
CA PRO A 33 -5.81 -23.00 -35.62
C PRO A 33 -6.78 -23.96 -36.36
N LEU A 34 -7.96 -24.26 -35.78
CA LEU A 34 -8.94 -25.15 -36.40
C LEU A 34 -9.63 -24.48 -37.59
N ASP A 35 -10.07 -23.24 -37.38
CA ASP A 35 -10.77 -22.47 -38.41
C ASP A 35 -9.83 -21.56 -39.23
N ARG A 36 -8.56 -21.45 -38.82
CA ARG A 36 -7.57 -20.50 -39.35
C ARG A 36 -8.08 -19.07 -39.37
N GLU A 37 -8.73 -18.67 -38.27
CA GLU A 37 -9.31 -17.36 -38.08
C GLU A 37 -8.61 -16.60 -36.96
N TRP A 38 -8.64 -15.27 -37.10
CA TRP A 38 -8.17 -14.33 -36.08
C TRP A 38 -9.33 -13.58 -35.47
N ASP A 39 -9.35 -13.46 -34.15
CA ASP A 39 -10.10 -12.42 -33.43
C ASP A 39 -9.27 -11.14 -33.46
N LEU A 40 -9.81 -10.05 -33.98
CA LEU A 40 -9.14 -8.76 -34.15
C LEU A 40 -10.02 -7.63 -33.65
N ILE A 41 -9.36 -6.58 -33.13
CA ILE A 41 -9.99 -5.31 -32.76
C ILE A 41 -9.74 -4.34 -33.90
N ILE A 42 -10.79 -3.68 -34.40
CA ILE A 42 -10.66 -2.66 -35.42
C ILE A 42 -11.19 -1.30 -34.95
N LYS A 43 -10.49 -0.24 -35.33
CA LYS A 43 -11.01 1.13 -35.36
C LYS A 43 -11.43 1.42 -36.81
N TYR A 44 -12.64 1.97 -36.97
CA TYR A 44 -13.19 2.25 -38.29
C TYR A 44 -13.85 3.64 -38.32
N SER A 45 -14.18 4.11 -39.50
CA SER A 45 -14.99 5.31 -39.74
C SER A 45 -16.18 4.99 -40.63
N VAL A 46 -17.23 5.74 -40.51
CA VAL A 46 -18.45 5.71 -41.31
C VAL A 46 -19.32 4.44 -41.09
N ASN A 47 -18.92 3.24 -41.61
CA ASN A 47 -19.69 2.01 -41.44
C ASN A 47 -18.82 0.75 -41.63
N LEU A 48 -19.40 -0.42 -41.32
CA LEU A 48 -18.75 -1.74 -41.40
C LEU A 48 -19.26 -2.62 -42.54
N ASP A 49 -20.01 -2.09 -43.55
CA ASP A 49 -20.67 -2.89 -44.57
C ASP A 49 -19.69 -3.72 -45.41
N ARG A 50 -18.50 -3.20 -45.69
CA ARG A 50 -17.45 -3.93 -46.43
C ARG A 50 -16.78 -4.98 -45.53
N VAL A 51 -16.58 -4.67 -44.25
CA VAL A 51 -15.99 -5.59 -43.27
C VAL A 51 -16.93 -6.80 -43.06
N ARG A 52 -18.24 -6.57 -42.95
CA ARG A 52 -19.25 -7.64 -42.78
C ARG A 52 -19.28 -8.65 -43.92
N LYS A 53 -18.82 -8.25 -45.13
CA LYS A 53 -18.76 -9.15 -46.29
C LYS A 53 -17.58 -10.11 -46.25
N ILE A 54 -16.54 -9.82 -45.45
CA ILE A 54 -15.31 -10.61 -45.42
C ILE A 54 -15.04 -11.26 -44.08
N ALA A 55 -15.59 -10.72 -42.99
CA ALA A 55 -15.46 -11.27 -41.63
C ALA A 55 -16.56 -12.32 -41.38
N SER A 56 -16.24 -13.39 -40.66
CA SER A 56 -17.20 -14.42 -40.24
C SER A 56 -18.09 -13.94 -39.09
N LYS A 57 -17.57 -13.02 -38.27
CA LYS A 57 -18.31 -12.39 -37.14
C LYS A 57 -17.89 -10.94 -37.00
N VAL A 58 -18.86 -10.06 -36.70
CA VAL A 58 -18.63 -8.63 -36.39
C VAL A 58 -19.47 -8.25 -35.17
N THR A 59 -18.81 -7.79 -34.14
CA THR A 59 -19.42 -7.21 -32.93
C THR A 59 -19.08 -5.73 -32.88
N GLU A 60 -20.05 -4.87 -33.15
CA GLU A 60 -19.86 -3.43 -33.03
C GLU A 60 -19.78 -3.00 -31.59
N LEU A 61 -18.84 -2.09 -31.30
CA LEU A 61 -18.69 -1.42 -30.04
C LEU A 61 -18.97 0.07 -30.21
N GLN A 62 -19.09 0.79 -29.12
CA GLN A 62 -19.26 2.25 -29.15
C GLN A 62 -18.03 2.95 -29.73
N ASN A 63 -18.21 4.21 -30.17
CA ASN A 63 -17.14 5.07 -30.69
C ASN A 63 -16.35 4.49 -31.87
N GLU A 64 -17.05 3.82 -32.80
CA GLU A 64 -16.44 3.32 -34.03
C GLU A 64 -15.33 2.28 -33.82
N TYR A 65 -15.50 1.42 -32.78
CA TYR A 65 -14.72 0.21 -32.59
C TYR A 65 -15.56 -1.03 -32.92
N ALA A 66 -14.89 -2.09 -33.34
CA ALA A 66 -15.52 -3.41 -33.47
C ALA A 66 -14.52 -4.52 -33.16
N VAL A 67 -15.04 -5.63 -32.64
CA VAL A 67 -14.34 -6.91 -32.57
C VAL A 67 -14.82 -7.75 -33.75
N ILE A 68 -13.88 -8.26 -34.53
CA ILE A 68 -14.20 -9.09 -35.71
C ILE A 68 -13.47 -10.43 -35.60
N ARG A 69 -14.09 -11.46 -36.18
CA ARG A 69 -13.44 -12.73 -36.48
C ARG A 69 -13.27 -12.84 -37.97
N ILE A 70 -12.07 -13.14 -38.46
CA ILE A 70 -11.72 -13.12 -39.86
C ILE A 70 -10.67 -14.16 -40.19
N THR A 71 -10.82 -14.83 -41.34
CA THR A 71 -9.83 -15.78 -41.84
C THR A 71 -8.50 -15.08 -42.15
N GLU A 72 -7.38 -15.68 -41.80
CA GLU A 72 -6.02 -15.13 -41.95
C GLU A 72 -5.78 -14.60 -43.38
N SER A 73 -6.21 -15.37 -44.42
CA SER A 73 -6.07 -15.00 -45.82
C SER A 73 -6.82 -13.73 -46.25
N ARG A 74 -7.75 -13.23 -45.44
CA ARG A 74 -8.55 -12.03 -45.76
C ARG A 74 -8.07 -10.78 -45.02
N ILE A 75 -7.05 -10.88 -44.18
CA ILE A 75 -6.53 -9.74 -43.40
C ILE A 75 -5.91 -8.67 -44.31
N ASP A 76 -5.27 -9.07 -45.40
CA ASP A 76 -4.78 -8.11 -46.40
C ASP A 76 -5.92 -7.32 -47.05
N ILE A 77 -7.04 -7.96 -47.35
CA ILE A 77 -8.24 -7.30 -47.88
C ILE A 77 -8.81 -6.33 -46.85
N LEU A 78 -8.85 -6.74 -45.58
CA LEU A 78 -9.31 -5.91 -44.47
C LEU A 78 -8.47 -4.61 -44.33
N SER A 79 -7.16 -4.73 -44.42
CA SER A 79 -6.24 -3.57 -44.33
C SER A 79 -6.41 -2.61 -45.52
N GLY A 80 -6.88 -3.11 -46.66
CA GLY A 80 -7.17 -2.32 -47.86
C GLY A 80 -8.53 -1.60 -47.85
N ILE A 81 -9.40 -1.87 -46.86
CA ILE A 81 -10.70 -1.18 -46.72
C ILE A 81 -10.45 0.26 -46.24
N PRO A 82 -10.93 1.29 -46.99
CA PRO A 82 -10.73 2.69 -46.62
C PRO A 82 -11.30 3.05 -45.23
N GLU A 83 -12.46 2.48 -44.89
CA GLU A 83 -13.16 2.72 -43.63
C GLU A 83 -12.46 2.10 -42.41
N VAL A 84 -11.55 1.16 -42.60
CA VAL A 84 -10.71 0.60 -41.52
C VAL A 84 -9.51 1.49 -41.33
N GLU A 85 -9.41 2.06 -40.13
CA GLU A 85 -8.32 2.97 -39.75
C GLU A 85 -7.14 2.20 -39.18
N TYR A 86 -7.43 1.24 -38.27
CA TYR A 86 -6.39 0.47 -37.59
C TYR A 86 -6.92 -0.90 -37.16
N VAL A 87 -6.05 -1.89 -37.13
CA VAL A 87 -6.33 -3.28 -36.76
C VAL A 87 -5.33 -3.75 -35.72
N GLU A 88 -5.81 -4.21 -34.59
CA GLU A 88 -5.02 -4.71 -33.47
C GLU A 88 -5.42 -6.16 -33.15
N LYS A 89 -4.45 -7.03 -32.87
CA LYS A 89 -4.72 -8.36 -32.33
C LYS A 89 -5.00 -8.28 -30.82
N PRO A 90 -5.84 -9.19 -30.26
CA PRO A 90 -6.10 -9.21 -28.85
C PRO A 90 -4.83 -9.55 -28.06
N LYS A 91 -4.76 -9.05 -26.83
CA LYS A 91 -3.69 -9.33 -25.88
C LYS A 91 -4.24 -10.15 -24.73
N ARG A 92 -3.41 -11.02 -24.17
CA ARG A 92 -3.79 -11.80 -23.01
C ARG A 92 -3.93 -10.85 -21.81
N LEU A 93 -5.04 -10.98 -21.11
CA LEU A 93 -5.23 -10.36 -19.80
C LEU A 93 -4.82 -11.38 -18.75
N PHE A 94 -3.83 -11.05 -17.95
CA PHE A 94 -3.34 -11.92 -16.88
C PHE A 94 -4.06 -11.61 -15.57
N PHE A 95 -4.44 -12.67 -14.85
CA PHE A 95 -4.99 -12.54 -13.50
C PHE A 95 -3.84 -12.29 -12.52
N GLN A 96 -3.85 -11.16 -11.83
CA GLN A 96 -2.64 -10.65 -11.19
C GLN A 96 -2.30 -11.26 -9.82
N ALA A 97 -3.23 -11.90 -9.06
CA ALA A 97 -2.86 -12.59 -7.82
C ALA A 97 -2.07 -13.87 -8.09
N ALA A 98 -2.47 -14.67 -9.06
CA ALA A 98 -1.68 -15.82 -9.52
C ALA A 98 -0.31 -15.38 -10.06
N GLU A 99 -0.25 -14.21 -10.67
CA GLU A 99 0.97 -13.60 -11.16
C GLU A 99 1.88 -13.13 -10.01
N GLY A 100 1.35 -12.54 -8.94
CA GLY A 100 2.12 -12.13 -7.77
C GLY A 100 2.92 -13.29 -7.15
N ARG A 101 2.31 -14.45 -6.96
CA ARG A 101 3.01 -15.66 -6.49
C ARG A 101 4.06 -16.17 -7.47
N ARG A 102 3.77 -16.14 -8.77
CA ARG A 102 4.68 -16.58 -9.83
C ARG A 102 5.93 -15.71 -9.91
N VAL A 103 5.76 -14.40 -9.94
CA VAL A 103 6.89 -13.45 -10.06
C VAL A 103 7.72 -13.38 -8.77
N SER A 104 7.11 -13.69 -7.61
CA SER A 104 7.82 -13.81 -6.33
C SER A 104 8.44 -15.19 -6.11
N CYS A 105 8.46 -16.07 -7.13
CA CYS A 105 9.02 -17.44 -7.09
C CYS A 105 8.38 -18.36 -6.02
N ILE A 106 7.23 -18.04 -5.46
CA ILE A 106 6.55 -18.81 -4.41
C ILE A 106 6.20 -20.21 -4.91
N ASN A 107 5.74 -20.34 -6.15
CA ASN A 107 5.39 -21.65 -6.71
C ASN A 107 6.58 -22.63 -6.76
N ALA A 108 7.81 -22.13 -6.87
CA ALA A 108 9.01 -22.98 -6.93
C ALA A 108 9.34 -23.63 -5.58
N VAL A 109 9.00 -23.01 -4.44
CA VAL A 109 9.21 -23.56 -3.09
C VAL A 109 8.01 -24.38 -2.61
N GLN A 110 6.88 -24.31 -3.32
CA GLN A 110 5.66 -25.09 -3.07
C GLN A 110 5.53 -26.30 -4.00
N ASP A 111 6.60 -26.66 -4.69
CA ASP A 111 6.64 -27.87 -5.48
C ASP A 111 6.69 -29.14 -4.60
N THR A 112 6.58 -30.30 -5.25
CA THR A 112 6.55 -31.59 -4.56
C THR A 112 7.85 -31.95 -3.81
N ARG A 113 8.94 -31.22 -4.03
CA ARG A 113 10.23 -31.49 -3.36
C ARG A 113 10.37 -30.72 -2.05
N LEU A 114 9.97 -29.45 -2.02
CA LEU A 114 10.12 -28.61 -0.84
C LEU A 114 8.85 -28.58 0.01
N SER A 115 7.67 -28.53 -0.63
CA SER A 115 6.35 -28.58 0.01
C SER A 115 6.18 -27.57 1.17
N LEU A 116 6.71 -26.36 0.99
CA LEU A 116 6.65 -25.30 1.99
C LEU A 116 5.34 -24.53 1.86
N TYR A 117 4.43 -24.71 2.81
CA TYR A 117 3.12 -24.07 2.83
C TYR A 117 2.83 -23.32 4.13
N GLY A 118 3.83 -23.18 5.02
CA GLY A 118 3.72 -22.49 6.30
C GLY A 118 3.22 -23.35 7.46
N GLN A 119 3.32 -24.66 7.36
CA GLN A 119 2.91 -25.57 8.44
C GLN A 119 3.73 -25.31 9.72
N GLY A 120 3.03 -25.18 10.85
CA GLY A 120 3.65 -24.95 12.16
C GLY A 120 4.16 -23.53 12.39
N ILE A 121 3.85 -22.61 11.49
CA ILE A 121 4.19 -21.19 11.59
C ILE A 121 2.90 -20.37 11.71
N LEU A 122 2.94 -19.34 12.56
CA LEU A 122 1.87 -18.35 12.68
C LEU A 122 2.05 -17.23 11.66
N VAL A 123 0.99 -16.85 10.98
CA VAL A 123 0.88 -15.58 10.28
C VAL A 123 0.01 -14.65 11.11
N ALA A 124 0.57 -13.55 11.56
CA ALA A 124 -0.14 -12.56 12.36
C ALA A 124 -0.49 -11.34 11.50
N ILE A 125 -1.75 -10.93 11.54
CA ILE A 125 -2.28 -9.78 10.79
C ILE A 125 -2.74 -8.72 11.78
N ILE A 126 -2.12 -7.54 11.73
CA ILE A 126 -2.57 -6.36 12.46
C ILE A 126 -3.20 -5.42 11.45
N ASP A 127 -4.54 -5.35 11.41
CA ASP A 127 -5.26 -4.65 10.35
C ASP A 127 -6.69 -4.22 10.79
N SER A 128 -7.58 -3.99 9.83
CA SER A 128 -8.99 -3.63 10.05
C SER A 128 -9.88 -4.78 10.53
N GLY A 129 -9.32 -5.98 10.69
CA GLY A 129 -10.01 -7.19 11.09
C GLY A 129 -9.87 -8.31 10.06
N ILE A 130 -10.77 -9.28 10.15
CA ILE A 130 -10.88 -10.41 9.22
C ILE A 130 -12.33 -10.87 9.12
N ASP A 131 -12.78 -11.25 7.93
CA ASP A 131 -13.97 -12.07 7.76
C ASP A 131 -13.63 -13.51 8.17
N TYR A 132 -13.80 -13.81 9.45
CA TYR A 132 -13.50 -15.14 10.00
C TYR A 132 -14.38 -16.25 9.42
N ALA A 133 -15.52 -15.90 8.82
CA ALA A 133 -16.42 -16.84 8.17
C ALA A 133 -15.98 -17.25 6.76
N ASN A 134 -15.03 -16.55 6.18
CA ASN A 134 -14.48 -16.84 4.86
C ASN A 134 -13.82 -18.24 4.85
N ILE A 135 -14.19 -19.08 3.88
CA ILE A 135 -13.69 -20.46 3.77
C ILE A 135 -12.19 -20.53 3.44
N ASP A 136 -11.58 -19.46 2.95
CA ASP A 136 -10.15 -19.38 2.70
C ASP A 136 -9.31 -19.43 3.99
N PHE A 137 -9.93 -19.21 5.15
CA PHE A 137 -9.29 -19.29 6.47
C PHE A 137 -9.68 -20.52 7.26
N ARG A 138 -10.25 -21.56 6.61
CA ARG A 138 -10.66 -22.80 7.26
C ARG A 138 -9.78 -23.98 6.84
N ASN A 139 -9.75 -24.98 7.69
CA ASN A 139 -9.21 -26.30 7.39
C ASN A 139 -10.19 -27.10 6.51
N ALA A 140 -9.74 -28.22 5.96
CA ALA A 140 -10.57 -29.11 5.15
C ALA A 140 -11.76 -29.71 5.93
N ASP A 141 -11.65 -29.83 7.25
CA ASP A 141 -12.73 -30.29 8.15
C ASP A 141 -13.75 -29.17 8.49
N GLY A 142 -13.57 -27.97 7.96
CA GLY A 142 -14.42 -26.81 8.19
C GLY A 142 -14.04 -25.97 9.41
N SER A 143 -13.14 -26.45 10.28
CA SER A 143 -12.66 -25.69 11.44
C SER A 143 -11.81 -24.49 11.02
N THR A 144 -11.78 -23.42 11.84
CA THR A 144 -10.97 -22.24 11.55
C THR A 144 -9.47 -22.50 11.71
N ARG A 145 -8.64 -21.82 10.90
CA ARG A 145 -7.17 -21.70 11.10
C ARG A 145 -6.79 -20.51 12.00
N ILE A 146 -7.78 -19.68 12.40
CA ILE A 146 -7.56 -18.54 13.29
C ILE A 146 -7.48 -19.06 14.72
N ARG A 147 -6.29 -18.93 15.34
CA ARG A 147 -6.05 -19.33 16.74
C ARG A 147 -6.65 -18.35 17.72
N TYR A 148 -6.47 -17.06 17.42
CA TYR A 148 -6.95 -15.93 18.22
C TYR A 148 -7.35 -14.77 17.31
N LEU A 149 -8.43 -14.10 17.66
CA LEU A 149 -8.88 -12.84 17.07
C LEU A 149 -9.12 -11.86 18.20
N TRP A 150 -8.33 -10.79 18.25
CA TRP A 150 -8.53 -9.67 19.17
C TRP A 150 -9.12 -8.48 18.43
N ASP A 151 -10.37 -8.15 18.71
CA ASP A 151 -11.00 -6.94 18.19
C ASP A 151 -10.90 -5.83 19.23
N GLN A 152 -9.97 -4.89 19.03
CA GLN A 152 -9.73 -3.77 19.94
C GLN A 152 -10.85 -2.72 19.90
N SER A 153 -11.71 -2.73 18.89
CA SER A 153 -12.77 -1.73 18.71
C SER A 153 -14.06 -2.03 19.49
N LEU A 154 -14.18 -3.21 20.09
CA LEU A 154 -15.35 -3.64 20.81
C LEU A 154 -15.27 -3.31 22.30
N ASN A 155 -16.39 -2.90 22.90
CA ASN A 155 -16.60 -3.00 24.33
C ASN A 155 -17.04 -4.43 24.66
N PRO A 156 -16.45 -5.09 25.69
CA PRO A 156 -16.91 -6.42 26.12
C PRO A 156 -18.39 -6.41 26.52
N ALA A 157 -19.15 -7.36 26.00
CA ALA A 157 -20.52 -7.67 26.45
C ALA A 157 -20.49 -8.77 27.52
N ASP A 158 -21.67 -9.17 28.03
CA ASP A 158 -21.76 -10.22 29.02
C ASP A 158 -21.12 -11.53 28.52
N GLY A 159 -20.15 -12.04 29.28
CA GLY A 159 -19.39 -13.24 28.95
C GLY A 159 -18.19 -13.00 28.01
N GLU A 160 -17.96 -11.78 27.51
CA GLU A 160 -16.78 -11.43 26.75
C GLU A 160 -15.72 -10.75 27.64
N THR A 161 -14.45 -10.89 27.27
CA THR A 161 -13.35 -10.27 27.99
C THR A 161 -12.28 -9.75 27.03
N ALA A 162 -11.59 -8.69 27.46
CA ALA A 162 -10.33 -8.32 26.85
C ALA A 162 -9.27 -9.41 27.13
N PRO A 163 -8.23 -9.51 26.30
CA PRO A 163 -7.12 -10.43 26.58
C PRO A 163 -6.45 -10.07 27.91
N VAL A 164 -5.89 -11.06 28.58
CA VAL A 164 -5.22 -10.88 29.87
C VAL A 164 -4.08 -9.88 29.76
N GLY A 165 -4.12 -8.83 30.58
CA GLY A 165 -3.13 -7.74 30.60
C GLY A 165 -3.51 -6.54 29.74
N TYR A 166 -4.62 -6.57 29.01
CA TYR A 166 -5.13 -5.45 28.23
C TYR A 166 -6.52 -5.02 28.71
N SER A 167 -6.85 -3.75 28.44
CA SER A 167 -8.07 -3.11 28.96
C SER A 167 -9.09 -2.79 27.87
N ILE A 168 -8.79 -3.09 26.62
CA ILE A 168 -9.66 -2.76 25.49
C ILE A 168 -9.97 -4.00 24.65
N GLY A 169 -11.10 -3.95 24.00
CA GLY A 169 -11.46 -4.95 22.99
C GLY A 169 -11.97 -6.25 23.58
N VAL A 170 -12.15 -7.20 22.68
CA VAL A 170 -12.63 -8.55 22.97
C VAL A 170 -11.74 -9.58 22.28
N GLU A 171 -11.31 -10.59 23.04
CA GLU A 171 -10.57 -11.74 22.48
C GLU A 171 -11.53 -12.88 22.14
N TYR A 172 -11.39 -13.45 20.96
CA TYR A 172 -12.05 -14.67 20.54
C TYR A 172 -11.01 -15.75 20.26
N THR A 173 -11.20 -16.90 20.92
CA THR A 173 -10.36 -18.09 20.71
C THR A 173 -10.84 -18.91 19.52
N LYS A 174 -9.97 -19.83 19.04
CA LYS A 174 -10.32 -20.79 18.00
C LYS A 174 -11.64 -21.51 18.29
N GLY A 175 -11.85 -21.97 19.55
CA GLY A 175 -13.07 -22.70 19.93
C GLY A 175 -14.34 -21.86 19.77
N GLN A 176 -14.32 -20.59 20.18
CA GLN A 176 -15.44 -19.66 20.01
C GLN A 176 -15.73 -19.35 18.54
N ILE A 177 -14.67 -19.22 17.74
CA ILE A 177 -14.82 -19.03 16.29
C ILE A 177 -15.41 -20.29 15.64
N ASP A 178 -14.93 -21.48 16.00
CA ASP A 178 -15.46 -22.73 15.49
C ASP A 178 -16.93 -22.93 15.90
N GLU A 179 -17.32 -22.57 17.14
CA GLU A 179 -18.72 -22.56 17.59
C GLU A 179 -19.56 -21.60 16.72
N ALA A 180 -19.11 -20.40 16.49
CA ALA A 180 -19.76 -19.43 15.62
C ALA A 180 -19.93 -19.96 14.19
N LEU A 181 -18.90 -20.61 13.63
CA LEU A 181 -18.95 -21.19 12.29
C LEU A 181 -19.96 -22.33 12.16
N ASN A 182 -20.30 -23.03 13.25
CA ASN A 182 -21.30 -24.09 13.31
C ASN A 182 -22.73 -23.58 13.60
N ALA A 183 -22.88 -22.25 13.84
CA ALA A 183 -24.21 -21.67 14.09
C ALA A 183 -25.11 -21.78 12.86
N GLN A 184 -26.40 -21.99 13.10
CA GLN A 184 -27.39 -22.23 12.02
C GLN A 184 -27.75 -20.95 11.24
N THR A 185 -27.57 -19.78 11.86
CA THR A 185 -27.91 -18.49 11.27
C THR A 185 -26.76 -17.49 11.39
N VAL A 186 -26.66 -16.57 10.43
CA VAL A 186 -25.70 -15.46 10.46
C VAL A 186 -25.90 -14.58 11.70
N SER A 187 -27.15 -14.42 12.17
CA SER A 187 -27.46 -13.66 13.38
C SER A 187 -26.86 -14.30 14.63
N GLU A 188 -26.99 -15.62 14.76
CA GLU A 188 -26.40 -16.39 15.86
C GLU A 188 -24.86 -16.39 15.78
N GLN A 189 -24.31 -16.59 14.59
CA GLN A 189 -22.89 -16.48 14.34
C GLN A 189 -22.31 -15.15 14.82
N ARG A 190 -22.96 -14.02 14.43
CA ARG A 190 -22.57 -12.67 14.84
C ARG A 190 -22.80 -12.38 16.32
N ARG A 191 -23.68 -13.11 16.98
CA ARG A 191 -23.88 -13.02 18.44
C ARG A 191 -22.73 -13.67 19.19
N LEU A 192 -22.19 -14.78 18.68
CA LEU A 192 -21.07 -15.51 19.27
C LEU A 192 -19.74 -14.83 19.03
N VAL A 193 -19.49 -14.34 17.80
CA VAL A 193 -18.30 -13.59 17.44
C VAL A 193 -18.73 -12.30 16.71
N ARG A 194 -18.69 -11.19 17.44
CA ARG A 194 -19.18 -9.88 16.98
C ARG A 194 -18.21 -9.13 16.06
N SER A 195 -16.97 -9.57 16.03
CA SER A 195 -15.94 -8.93 15.20
C SER A 195 -16.28 -9.01 13.71
N GLN A 196 -16.12 -7.90 13.01
CA GLN A 196 -16.38 -7.79 11.57
C GLN A 196 -15.31 -6.93 10.91
N ASP A 197 -14.84 -7.32 9.76
CA ASP A 197 -14.02 -6.47 8.89
C ASP A 197 -14.91 -5.69 7.93
N ILE A 198 -15.29 -4.48 8.33
CA ILE A 198 -16.20 -3.63 7.54
C ILE A 198 -15.53 -3.10 6.27
N SER A 199 -14.23 -2.82 6.33
CA SER A 199 -13.47 -2.30 5.19
C SER A 199 -13.09 -3.40 4.20
N GLY A 200 -12.96 -4.64 4.66
CA GLY A 200 -12.44 -5.77 3.89
C GLY A 200 -10.92 -5.73 3.66
N HIS A 201 -10.23 -4.69 4.15
CA HIS A 201 -8.79 -4.53 3.91
C HIS A 201 -7.99 -5.63 4.62
N GLY A 202 -8.21 -5.86 5.91
CA GLY A 202 -7.52 -6.91 6.66
C GLY A 202 -7.82 -8.32 6.14
N THR A 203 -9.06 -8.57 5.69
CA THR A 203 -9.45 -9.83 5.04
C THR A 203 -8.65 -10.06 3.76
N ALA A 204 -8.51 -9.02 2.93
CA ALA A 204 -7.73 -9.08 1.69
C ALA A 204 -6.24 -9.31 1.97
N VAL A 205 -5.67 -8.59 2.92
CA VAL A 205 -4.27 -8.75 3.37
C VAL A 205 -4.02 -10.17 3.89
N ALA A 206 -4.91 -10.68 4.78
CA ALA A 206 -4.84 -12.06 5.28
C ALA A 206 -4.97 -13.10 4.16
N GLY A 207 -5.83 -12.84 3.17
CA GLY A 207 -6.01 -13.67 1.99
C GLY A 207 -4.74 -13.82 1.18
N VAL A 208 -4.04 -12.71 0.91
CA VAL A 208 -2.75 -12.73 0.18
C VAL A 208 -1.65 -13.41 1.00
N ALA A 209 -1.58 -13.17 2.31
CA ALA A 209 -0.56 -13.79 3.15
C ALA A 209 -0.78 -15.30 3.33
N ALA A 210 -2.01 -15.73 3.65
CA ALA A 210 -2.27 -17.07 4.15
C ALA A 210 -3.61 -17.69 3.74
N GLY A 211 -4.39 -17.10 2.84
CA GLY A 211 -5.62 -17.70 2.31
C GLY A 211 -5.32 -19.02 1.58
N ASN A 212 -6.13 -20.05 1.79
CA ASN A 212 -5.94 -21.33 1.09
C ASN A 212 -6.57 -21.38 -0.31
N GLY A 213 -7.32 -20.32 -0.69
CA GLY A 213 -7.94 -20.21 -2.00
C GLY A 213 -9.18 -21.07 -2.20
N SER A 214 -9.77 -21.63 -1.13
CA SER A 214 -10.94 -22.51 -1.22
C SER A 214 -12.13 -21.87 -1.92
N ASN A 215 -12.32 -20.55 -1.75
CA ASN A 215 -13.35 -19.76 -2.46
C ASN A 215 -13.20 -19.76 -3.98
N SER A 216 -12.00 -19.98 -4.48
CA SER A 216 -11.65 -19.84 -5.90
C SER A 216 -11.13 -21.14 -6.54
N GLY A 217 -11.28 -22.28 -5.85
CA GLY A 217 -10.70 -23.54 -6.30
C GLY A 217 -9.16 -23.48 -6.39
N GLY A 218 -8.52 -22.72 -5.52
CA GLY A 218 -7.06 -22.54 -5.45
C GLY A 218 -6.49 -21.43 -6.34
N ARG A 219 -7.31 -20.76 -7.16
CA ARG A 219 -6.84 -19.73 -8.12
C ARG A 219 -6.24 -18.51 -7.41
N TYR A 220 -6.87 -18.05 -6.33
CA TYR A 220 -6.46 -16.89 -5.55
C TYR A 220 -5.91 -17.29 -4.17
N ALA A 221 -5.24 -18.44 -4.11
CA ALA A 221 -4.56 -18.86 -2.90
C ALA A 221 -3.44 -17.88 -2.52
N GLY A 222 -3.31 -17.60 -1.24
CA GLY A 222 -2.22 -16.81 -0.66
C GLY A 222 -0.92 -17.61 -0.61
N VAL A 223 0.08 -17.08 0.09
CA VAL A 223 1.42 -17.64 0.13
C VAL A 223 1.52 -18.78 1.14
N ALA A 224 1.26 -18.52 2.43
CA ALA A 224 1.40 -19.49 3.53
C ALA A 224 0.06 -20.21 3.80
N MET A 225 -0.42 -20.97 2.84
CA MET A 225 -1.77 -21.56 2.81
C MET A 225 -2.09 -22.50 3.97
N GLN A 226 -1.10 -23.04 4.66
CA GLN A 226 -1.25 -23.96 5.77
C GLN A 226 -0.80 -23.39 7.12
N SER A 227 -0.47 -22.10 7.17
CA SER A 227 -0.20 -21.39 8.43
C SER A 227 -1.47 -21.23 9.25
N GLU A 228 -1.31 -21.23 10.56
CA GLU A 228 -2.35 -20.77 11.48
C GLU A 228 -2.28 -19.25 11.63
N LEU A 229 -3.39 -18.60 11.99
CA LEU A 229 -3.49 -17.17 12.03
C LEU A 229 -3.70 -16.64 13.45
N ILE A 230 -3.10 -15.45 13.71
CA ILE A 230 -3.49 -14.56 14.80
C ILE A 230 -3.91 -13.24 14.17
N VAL A 231 -5.05 -12.70 14.54
CA VAL A 231 -5.56 -11.46 13.98
C VAL A 231 -5.78 -10.44 15.07
N VAL A 232 -5.27 -9.23 14.89
CA VAL A 232 -5.59 -8.07 15.71
C VAL A 232 -6.29 -7.06 14.84
N LYS A 233 -7.56 -6.81 15.13
CA LYS A 233 -8.30 -5.69 14.55
C LYS A 233 -8.03 -4.45 15.39
N LEU A 234 -7.33 -3.50 14.77
CA LEU A 234 -7.01 -2.23 15.40
C LEU A 234 -8.25 -1.37 15.65
N GLY A 235 -8.29 -0.68 16.76
CA GLY A 235 -9.34 0.25 17.11
C GLY A 235 -9.35 0.61 18.58
N ASN A 236 -10.26 1.49 18.96
CA ASN A 236 -10.48 1.87 20.35
C ASN A 236 -11.99 2.13 20.57
N PRO A 237 -12.63 1.47 21.51
CA PRO A 237 -14.06 1.59 21.71
C PRO A 237 -14.50 2.94 22.31
N ILE A 238 -13.56 3.70 22.89
CA ILE A 238 -13.82 4.99 23.53
C ILE A 238 -13.63 6.16 22.57
N GLN A 239 -12.81 5.97 21.54
CA GLN A 239 -12.51 7.02 20.56
C GLN A 239 -12.76 6.49 19.14
N GLU A 240 -13.78 7.05 18.50
CA GLU A 240 -14.00 6.84 17.07
C GLU A 240 -12.90 7.54 16.26
N GLY A 241 -12.42 6.89 15.21
CA GLY A 241 -11.43 7.43 14.30
C GLY A 241 -10.38 6.41 13.86
N PHE A 242 -9.27 6.93 13.37
CA PHE A 242 -8.15 6.08 12.93
C PHE A 242 -7.45 5.42 14.13
N PRO A 243 -6.98 4.18 13.97
CA PRO A 243 -6.12 3.51 14.97
C PRO A 243 -4.88 4.36 15.28
N ARG A 244 -4.41 4.27 16.51
CA ARG A 244 -3.23 5.00 16.99
C ARG A 244 -2.05 4.07 17.20
N THR A 245 -0.89 4.65 17.37
CA THR A 245 0.34 3.89 17.69
C THR A 245 0.23 3.09 18.98
N THR A 246 -0.56 3.54 19.96
CA THR A 246 -0.83 2.81 21.21
C THR A 246 -1.54 1.49 20.97
N GLU A 247 -2.59 1.47 20.14
CA GLU A 247 -3.30 0.24 19.77
C GLU A 247 -2.39 -0.71 18.98
N LEU A 248 -1.54 -0.16 18.10
CA LEU A 248 -0.57 -0.95 17.35
C LEU A 248 0.48 -1.60 18.27
N MET A 249 1.05 -0.85 19.21
CA MET A 249 2.02 -1.39 20.18
C MET A 249 1.42 -2.50 21.04
N MET A 250 0.19 -2.31 21.53
CA MET A 250 -0.54 -3.37 22.27
C MET A 250 -0.80 -4.59 21.40
N GLY A 251 -1.15 -4.41 20.12
CA GLY A 251 -1.35 -5.48 19.17
C GLY A 251 -0.09 -6.30 18.92
N ILE A 252 1.05 -5.63 18.78
CA ILE A 252 2.37 -6.27 18.62
C ILE A 252 2.72 -7.08 19.88
N ASP A 253 2.61 -6.48 21.06
CA ASP A 253 2.89 -7.17 22.33
C ASP A 253 2.01 -8.43 22.50
N TYR A 254 0.72 -8.30 22.20
CA TYR A 254 -0.22 -9.40 22.23
C TYR A 254 0.20 -10.57 21.32
N ILE A 255 0.56 -10.28 20.08
CA ILE A 255 0.98 -11.30 19.11
C ILE A 255 2.22 -12.04 19.62
N ILE A 256 3.22 -11.33 20.11
CA ILE A 256 4.46 -11.95 20.61
C ILE A 256 4.15 -12.83 21.84
N ARG A 257 3.30 -12.38 22.78
CA ARG A 257 2.87 -13.19 23.91
C ARG A 257 2.13 -14.47 23.48
N LYS A 258 1.21 -14.37 22.52
CA LYS A 258 0.50 -15.52 21.98
C LYS A 258 1.40 -16.48 21.22
N ALA A 259 2.36 -15.99 20.46
CA ALA A 259 3.37 -16.81 19.78
C ALA A 259 4.25 -17.58 20.78
N LEU A 260 4.65 -16.95 21.88
CA LEU A 260 5.38 -17.59 22.99
C LEU A 260 4.52 -18.66 23.69
N GLU A 261 3.25 -18.34 23.99
CA GLU A 261 2.30 -19.27 24.63
C GLU A 261 2.10 -20.52 23.76
N LEU A 262 1.92 -20.34 22.45
CA LEU A 262 1.76 -21.42 21.48
C LEU A 262 3.08 -22.12 21.13
N ARG A 263 4.23 -21.53 21.49
CA ARG A 263 5.59 -21.99 21.12
C ARG A 263 5.79 -22.12 19.62
N MET A 264 5.16 -21.22 18.84
CA MET A 264 5.23 -21.21 17.38
C MET A 264 5.98 -19.99 16.87
N PRO A 265 6.84 -20.11 15.85
CA PRO A 265 7.37 -18.94 15.14
C PRO A 265 6.26 -18.12 14.53
N VAL A 266 6.48 -16.80 14.34
CA VAL A 266 5.46 -15.91 13.80
C VAL A 266 6.02 -14.93 12.78
N ALA A 267 5.33 -14.81 11.64
CA ALA A 267 5.51 -13.75 10.66
C ALA A 267 4.38 -12.72 10.83
N VAL A 268 4.74 -11.48 11.15
CA VAL A 268 3.82 -10.38 11.48
C VAL A 268 3.69 -9.43 10.30
N ASN A 269 2.48 -9.21 9.84
CA ASN A 269 2.13 -8.26 8.80
C ASN A 269 1.61 -6.96 9.39
N ILE A 270 2.24 -5.84 9.05
CA ILE A 270 1.78 -4.49 9.43
C ILE A 270 1.61 -3.68 8.15
N SER A 271 0.35 -3.40 7.81
CA SER A 271 -0.05 -2.63 6.62
C SER A 271 -0.58 -1.24 6.97
N PHE A 272 -0.16 -0.71 8.13
CA PHE A 272 -0.49 0.62 8.64
C PHE A 272 0.76 1.43 8.90
N GLY A 273 0.66 2.74 8.73
CA GLY A 273 1.72 3.67 9.04
C GLY A 273 1.24 5.12 9.07
N ASN A 274 2.12 6.02 9.46
CA ASN A 274 1.90 7.46 9.50
C ASN A 274 3.15 8.20 9.02
N THR A 275 3.03 9.51 8.80
CA THR A 275 4.14 10.37 8.35
C THR A 275 4.81 11.15 9.48
N TYR A 276 4.49 10.84 10.74
CA TYR A 276 5.05 11.55 11.89
C TYR A 276 6.32 10.90 12.41
N GLY A 277 7.38 11.68 12.50
CA GLY A 277 8.68 11.26 13.03
C GLY A 277 9.86 11.67 12.14
N GLY A 278 11.06 11.37 12.61
CA GLY A 278 12.31 11.70 11.90
C GLY A 278 12.62 10.84 10.69
N HIS A 279 11.83 9.79 10.44
CA HIS A 279 12.04 8.77 9.40
C HIS A 279 13.45 8.14 9.47
N ASP A 280 13.97 8.01 10.70
CA ASP A 280 15.32 7.54 11.01
C ASP A 280 15.34 6.33 11.96
N GLY A 281 14.18 5.70 12.22
CA GLY A 281 14.06 4.54 13.09
C GLY A 281 14.09 4.87 14.58
N THR A 282 13.96 6.14 14.98
CA THR A 282 14.18 6.58 16.37
C THR A 282 12.91 6.87 17.16
N THR A 283 11.72 6.77 16.57
CA THR A 283 10.47 6.92 17.34
C THR A 283 10.31 5.77 18.34
N LEU A 284 9.55 5.99 19.41
CA LEU A 284 9.33 4.94 20.42
C LEU A 284 8.66 3.69 19.85
N LEU A 285 7.77 3.84 18.88
CA LEU A 285 7.15 2.71 18.18
C LEU A 285 8.20 1.87 17.43
N GLU A 286 9.08 2.52 16.69
CA GLU A 286 10.13 1.85 15.91
C GLU A 286 11.12 1.12 16.80
N ARG A 287 11.59 1.80 17.84
CA ARG A 287 12.46 1.19 18.85
C ARG A 287 11.81 0.00 19.54
N TYR A 288 10.53 0.13 19.89
CA TYR A 288 9.76 -0.97 20.47
C TYR A 288 9.70 -2.18 19.54
N ILE A 289 9.45 -1.97 18.26
CA ILE A 289 9.45 -3.06 17.26
C ILE A 289 10.84 -3.70 17.16
N ASP A 290 11.89 -2.89 17.12
CA ASP A 290 13.27 -3.39 17.08
C ASP A 290 13.63 -4.22 18.33
N ASP A 291 13.16 -3.80 19.50
CA ASP A 291 13.38 -4.54 20.75
C ASP A 291 12.60 -5.87 20.76
N VAL A 292 11.31 -5.86 20.43
CA VAL A 292 10.47 -7.07 20.50
C VAL A 292 10.78 -8.07 19.39
N SER A 293 11.32 -7.63 18.27
CA SER A 293 11.74 -8.52 17.16
C SER A 293 12.81 -9.53 17.59
N ASN A 294 13.54 -9.24 18.69
CA ASN A 294 14.57 -10.10 19.24
C ASN A 294 14.10 -11.04 20.36
N ILE A 295 12.83 -10.93 20.80
CA ILE A 295 12.33 -11.72 21.95
C ILE A 295 12.06 -13.17 21.57
N TRP A 296 11.59 -13.43 20.35
CA TRP A 296 11.18 -14.75 19.90
C TRP A 296 11.59 -14.98 18.43
N LYS A 297 11.20 -16.14 17.90
CA LYS A 297 11.31 -16.45 16.47
C LYS A 297 10.26 -15.68 15.69
N SER A 298 10.44 -14.39 15.55
CA SER A 298 9.51 -13.46 14.91
C SER A 298 10.15 -12.72 13.76
N VAL A 299 9.37 -12.43 12.72
CA VAL A 299 9.72 -11.57 11.58
C VAL A 299 8.62 -10.55 11.41
N PHE A 300 8.98 -9.28 11.31
CA PHE A 300 8.04 -8.19 11.05
C PHE A 300 8.19 -7.72 9.60
N CYS A 301 7.11 -7.74 8.85
CA CYS A 301 7.04 -7.21 7.49
C CYS A 301 6.15 -5.96 7.48
N ILE A 302 6.69 -4.83 7.02
CA ILE A 302 6.04 -3.52 7.10
C ILE A 302 6.10 -2.83 5.75
N GLY A 303 4.97 -2.25 5.31
CA GLY A 303 4.89 -1.53 4.05
C GLY A 303 5.54 -0.15 4.10
N THR A 304 6.19 0.25 3.01
CA THR A 304 6.78 1.60 2.87
C THR A 304 5.76 2.74 2.91
N GLY A 305 4.46 2.44 2.81
CA GLY A 305 3.42 3.46 2.64
C GLY A 305 3.20 3.87 1.19
N ASN A 306 2.20 4.73 0.98
CA ASN A 306 1.74 5.11 -0.36
C ASN A 306 1.95 6.61 -0.66
N GLU A 307 2.98 7.22 -0.04
CA GLU A 307 3.14 8.68 0.00
C GLU A 307 4.09 9.24 -1.07
N ALA A 308 4.76 8.41 -1.89
CA ALA A 308 5.76 8.91 -2.84
C ALA A 308 5.22 9.88 -3.90
N ALA A 309 3.93 9.79 -4.24
CA ALA A 309 3.27 10.66 -5.21
C ALA A 309 2.38 11.74 -4.58
N SER A 310 2.36 11.85 -3.25
CA SER A 310 1.38 12.69 -2.52
C SER A 310 1.75 14.18 -2.42
N ALA A 311 2.93 14.59 -2.87
CA ALA A 311 3.49 15.92 -2.62
C ALA A 311 3.58 16.30 -1.12
N GLY A 312 3.57 15.30 -0.23
CA GLY A 312 3.60 15.45 1.23
C GLY A 312 5.02 15.60 1.81
N HIS A 313 6.06 15.42 1.02
CA HIS A 313 7.45 15.56 1.44
C HIS A 313 8.22 16.54 0.55
N THR A 314 9.12 17.30 1.13
CA THR A 314 10.13 18.10 0.45
C THR A 314 11.41 18.13 1.28
N SER A 315 12.54 18.21 0.62
CA SER A 315 13.85 18.31 1.23
C SER A 315 14.61 19.50 0.68
N GLY A 316 15.67 19.91 1.38
CA GLY A 316 16.53 20.98 0.91
C GLY A 316 17.81 21.09 1.70
N ARG A 317 18.62 22.06 1.29
CA ARG A 317 19.87 22.39 1.96
C ARG A 317 20.02 23.91 2.10
N ILE A 318 20.08 24.36 3.34
CA ILE A 318 20.35 25.75 3.68
C ILE A 318 21.86 25.97 3.62
N ILE A 319 22.26 27.03 2.95
CA ILE A 319 23.68 27.50 2.93
C ILE A 319 23.84 28.70 3.85
N SER A 320 25.06 28.95 4.31
CA SER A 320 25.35 30.03 5.26
C SER A 320 25.04 31.44 4.75
N GLU A 321 24.96 31.60 3.44
CA GLU A 321 24.62 32.85 2.79
C GLU A 321 23.39 32.66 1.91
N GLY A 322 22.30 33.34 2.23
CA GLY A 322 21.03 33.29 1.49
C GLY A 322 19.88 32.75 2.34
N GLU A 323 18.66 32.96 1.85
CA GLU A 323 17.42 32.45 2.42
C GLU A 323 16.88 31.35 1.50
N GLU A 324 16.36 30.27 2.09
CA GLU A 324 15.62 29.23 1.36
C GLU A 324 14.14 29.40 1.65
N THR A 325 13.32 29.34 0.61
CA THR A 325 11.85 29.48 0.73
C THR A 325 11.15 28.22 0.23
N ILE A 326 10.45 27.56 1.11
CA ILE A 326 9.57 26.45 0.78
C ILE A 326 8.15 26.96 0.62
N GLN A 327 7.49 26.52 -0.46
CA GLN A 327 6.11 26.89 -0.78
C GLN A 327 5.19 25.70 -0.57
N LEU A 328 4.11 25.95 0.16
CA LEU A 328 3.04 25.01 0.45
C LEU A 328 1.72 25.52 -0.14
N ALA A 329 1.17 24.78 -1.08
CA ALA A 329 -0.14 25.04 -1.63
C ALA A 329 -1.22 24.37 -0.75
N ILE A 330 -2.14 25.16 -0.22
CA ILE A 330 -3.27 24.68 0.58
C ILE A 330 -4.57 24.87 -0.21
N GLN A 331 -5.27 23.77 -0.45
CA GLN A 331 -6.56 23.78 -1.15
C GLN A 331 -7.67 24.33 -0.25
N SER A 332 -8.72 24.86 -0.87
CA SER A 332 -9.91 25.32 -0.16
C SER A 332 -10.55 24.22 0.67
N ARG A 333 -11.14 24.59 1.81
CA ARG A 333 -11.79 23.70 2.77
C ARG A 333 -10.83 22.71 3.47
N GLN A 334 -9.54 23.04 3.58
CA GLN A 334 -8.64 22.31 4.44
C GLN A 334 -8.95 22.67 5.90
N SER A 335 -9.23 21.66 6.73
CA SER A 335 -9.63 21.91 8.14
C SER A 335 -8.47 22.39 9.00
N SER A 336 -7.33 21.75 8.89
CA SER A 336 -6.06 22.10 9.55
C SER A 336 -4.91 21.45 8.81
N ILE A 337 -3.68 21.86 9.09
CA ILE A 337 -2.49 21.20 8.55
C ILE A 337 -1.34 21.34 9.52
N SER A 338 -0.63 20.23 9.74
CA SER A 338 0.65 20.23 10.47
C SER A 338 1.81 20.08 9.50
N ILE A 339 2.93 20.66 9.86
CA ILE A 339 4.19 20.60 9.11
C ILE A 339 5.27 20.21 10.08
N GLN A 340 5.95 19.12 9.82
CA GLN A 340 7.14 18.70 10.54
C GLN A 340 8.36 19.08 9.75
N ILE A 341 9.31 19.74 10.37
CA ILE A 341 10.60 20.10 9.81
C ILE A 341 11.66 19.41 10.65
N TRP A 342 12.48 18.59 10.01
CA TRP A 342 13.55 17.86 10.68
C TRP A 342 14.90 18.28 10.09
N LYS A 343 15.83 18.62 10.97
CA LYS A 343 17.19 19.05 10.65
C LYS A 343 18.19 18.43 11.61
N ASP A 344 19.47 18.52 11.29
CA ASP A 344 20.52 18.15 12.21
C ASP A 344 20.56 19.14 13.40
N TYR A 345 20.78 18.63 14.63
CA TYR A 345 20.73 19.44 15.85
C TYR A 345 21.86 20.50 15.92
N TRP A 346 22.95 20.32 15.19
CA TRP A 346 24.07 21.27 15.14
C TRP A 346 23.88 22.43 14.17
N ASP A 347 22.89 22.34 13.30
CA ASP A 347 22.51 23.46 12.42
C ASP A 347 21.53 24.38 13.13
N ASP A 348 21.72 25.66 12.98
CA ASP A 348 20.87 26.69 13.56
C ASP A 348 20.33 27.57 12.46
N PHE A 349 19.02 27.65 12.36
CA PHE A 349 18.31 28.57 11.50
C PHE A 349 16.97 28.97 12.10
N ASN A 350 16.53 30.17 11.78
CA ASN A 350 15.23 30.68 12.14
C ASN A 350 14.23 30.41 11.01
N ILE A 351 12.96 30.40 11.35
CA ILE A 351 11.86 30.18 10.41
C ILE A 351 10.90 31.37 10.45
N GLU A 352 10.44 31.79 9.29
CA GLU A 352 9.33 32.74 9.15
C GLU A 352 8.22 32.11 8.32
N VAL A 353 6.99 32.15 8.83
CA VAL A 353 5.79 31.66 8.12
C VAL A 353 5.05 32.86 7.53
N ILE A 354 4.78 32.80 6.23
CA ILE A 354 4.11 33.88 5.51
C ILE A 354 2.80 33.35 4.93
N THR A 355 1.71 34.02 5.25
CA THR A 355 0.37 33.66 4.77
C THR A 355 0.19 33.91 3.28
N PRO A 356 -0.86 33.38 2.62
CA PRO A 356 -1.18 33.71 1.22
C PRO A 356 -1.42 35.19 0.97
N ALA A 357 -1.85 35.94 1.98
CA ALA A 357 -2.03 37.41 1.92
C ALA A 357 -0.71 38.18 2.06
N GLY A 358 0.43 37.50 2.25
CA GLY A 358 1.73 38.13 2.42
C GLY A 358 2.04 38.60 3.85
N ILE A 359 1.24 38.23 4.82
CA ILE A 359 1.48 38.60 6.23
C ILE A 359 2.56 37.68 6.79
N ASN A 360 3.67 38.27 7.24
CA ASN A 360 4.73 37.56 7.96
C ASN A 360 4.33 37.41 9.44
N LEU A 361 4.31 36.17 9.92
CA LEU A 361 3.87 35.83 11.28
C LEU A 361 4.99 35.95 12.34
N GLY A 362 6.13 36.51 11.95
CA GLY A 362 7.29 36.70 12.81
C GLY A 362 8.27 35.53 12.80
N ARG A 363 9.37 35.73 13.52
CA ARG A 363 10.51 34.82 13.53
C ARG A 363 10.39 33.78 14.63
N ILE A 364 10.53 32.52 14.26
CA ILE A 364 10.59 31.36 15.14
C ILE A 364 12.04 30.93 15.25
N SER A 365 12.55 30.80 16.45
CA SER A 365 13.94 30.45 16.72
C SER A 365 14.04 29.48 17.89
N ARG A 366 15.20 28.85 18.06
CA ARG A 366 15.49 27.99 19.23
C ARG A 366 15.37 28.69 20.58
N TYR A 367 15.47 30.03 20.61
CA TYR A 367 15.34 30.84 21.83
C TYR A 367 13.87 31.15 22.16
N ASN A 368 12.99 31.04 21.16
CA ASN A 368 11.55 31.19 21.32
C ASN A 368 10.89 29.85 20.96
N THR A 369 11.04 28.87 21.84
CA THR A 369 10.68 27.46 21.58
C THR A 369 9.20 27.23 21.35
N LEU A 370 8.33 28.03 21.98
CA LEU A 370 6.88 27.97 21.79
C LEU A 370 6.39 29.33 21.31
N ASN A 371 5.82 29.39 20.15
CA ASN A 371 5.25 30.58 19.57
C ASN A 371 3.83 30.30 19.06
N THR A 372 2.89 31.20 19.39
CA THR A 372 1.52 31.16 18.89
C THR A 372 1.17 32.51 18.31
N VAL A 373 0.83 32.51 17.03
CA VAL A 373 0.45 33.72 16.32
C VAL A 373 -0.98 33.57 15.80
N SER A 374 -1.82 34.60 15.98
CA SER A 374 -3.17 34.67 15.44
C SER A 374 -3.25 35.70 14.33
N THR A 375 -3.84 35.32 13.20
CA THR A 375 -4.06 36.21 12.05
C THR A 375 -5.49 36.77 12.00
N GLY A 376 -6.35 36.32 12.93
CA GLY A 376 -7.80 36.59 12.89
C GLY A 376 -8.58 35.50 12.13
N THR A 377 -7.99 34.81 11.18
CA THR A 377 -8.59 33.69 10.43
C THR A 377 -7.97 32.35 10.85
N GLU A 378 -6.70 32.34 11.25
CA GLU A 378 -5.99 31.15 11.75
C GLU A 378 -5.22 31.44 13.04
N LYS A 379 -4.92 30.35 13.75
CA LYS A 379 -3.83 30.29 14.74
C LYS A 379 -2.73 29.41 14.19
N VAL A 380 -1.51 29.91 14.23
CA VAL A 380 -0.30 29.15 13.87
C VAL A 380 0.45 28.87 15.16
N LEU A 381 0.51 27.59 15.50
CA LEU A 381 1.22 27.08 16.67
C LEU A 381 2.57 26.55 16.20
N CYS A 382 3.65 27.04 16.78
CA CYS A 382 4.99 26.62 16.41
C CYS A 382 5.76 26.15 17.64
N TYR A 383 6.44 25.03 17.49
CA TYR A 383 7.31 24.48 18.52
C TYR A 383 8.67 24.14 17.93
N TYR A 384 9.70 24.85 18.38
CA TYR A 384 11.09 24.54 18.07
C TYR A 384 11.60 23.60 19.16
N ALA A 385 11.59 22.30 18.89
CA ALA A 385 11.89 21.27 19.88
C ALA A 385 13.35 21.29 20.32
N GLN A 386 13.64 20.68 21.46
CA GLN A 386 14.99 20.30 21.83
C GLN A 386 15.40 19.01 21.09
N PRO A 387 16.69 18.73 20.91
CA PRO A 387 17.14 17.45 20.35
C PRO A 387 16.57 16.26 21.13
N LEU A 388 16.12 15.24 20.40
CA LEU A 388 15.59 14.03 21.02
C LEU A 388 16.72 13.18 21.63
N PRO A 389 16.46 12.43 22.72
CA PRO A 389 17.48 11.60 23.36
C PRO A 389 18.06 10.50 22.46
N PHE A 390 17.33 10.13 21.43
CA PHE A 390 17.63 8.96 20.58
C PHE A 390 17.94 9.31 19.12
N SER A 391 17.91 10.61 18.75
CA SER A 391 18.15 11.07 17.39
C SER A 391 19.13 12.25 17.37
N MET A 392 19.97 12.30 16.36
CA MET A 392 20.78 13.48 16.05
C MET A 392 19.98 14.54 15.27
N ARG A 393 18.74 14.27 14.97
CA ARG A 393 17.83 15.20 14.30
C ARG A 393 16.99 15.96 15.32
N GLN A 394 16.64 17.17 14.96
CA GLN A 394 15.83 18.07 15.77
C GLN A 394 14.59 18.47 14.99
N GLU A 395 13.44 18.37 15.65
CA GLU A 395 12.15 18.73 15.07
C GLU A 395 11.83 20.21 15.25
N ILE A 396 11.20 20.81 14.25
CA ILE A 396 10.44 22.04 14.35
C ILE A 396 9.04 21.72 13.84
N TYR A 397 8.05 21.87 14.71
CA TYR A 397 6.66 21.54 14.42
C TYR A 397 5.83 22.80 14.24
N ILE A 398 5.05 22.86 13.18
CA ILE A 398 4.14 23.97 12.88
C ILE A 398 2.75 23.37 12.67
N ASP A 399 1.76 23.91 13.38
CA ASP A 399 0.36 23.55 13.21
C ASP A 399 -0.46 24.78 12.84
N ILE A 400 -1.14 24.72 11.71
CA ILE A 400 -2.03 25.80 11.25
C ILE A 400 -3.47 25.34 11.47
N VAL A 401 -4.13 25.94 12.43
CA VAL A 401 -5.50 25.63 12.82
C VAL A 401 -6.43 26.80 12.52
N PRO A 402 -7.64 26.58 12.02
CA PRO A 402 -8.56 27.65 11.69
C PRO A 402 -9.17 28.28 12.97
N VAL A 403 -9.51 29.55 12.91
CA VAL A 403 -10.37 30.19 13.93
C VAL A 403 -11.83 29.74 13.73
N ASN A 404 -12.23 29.52 12.47
CA ASN A 404 -13.56 29.01 12.11
C ASN A 404 -13.46 27.56 11.63
N ASN A 405 -13.98 27.22 10.44
CA ASN A 405 -14.05 25.84 9.95
C ASN A 405 -12.82 25.42 9.13
N TYR A 406 -12.20 26.34 8.41
CA TYR A 406 -11.16 26.05 7.43
C TYR A 406 -10.05 27.10 7.49
N ILE A 407 -8.82 26.65 7.21
CA ILE A 407 -7.66 27.54 7.06
C ILE A 407 -7.68 28.23 5.69
N THR A 408 -7.03 29.39 5.62
CA THR A 408 -6.94 30.17 4.37
C THR A 408 -6.23 29.37 3.29
N SER A 409 -6.95 29.17 2.17
CA SER A 409 -6.40 28.52 0.98
C SER A 409 -5.45 29.43 0.22
N GLY A 410 -4.49 28.85 -0.49
CA GLY A 410 -3.53 29.58 -1.30
C GLY A 410 -2.10 29.14 -1.04
N LEU A 411 -1.15 29.98 -1.42
CA LEU A 411 0.27 29.67 -1.36
C LEU A 411 0.88 30.25 -0.07
N TRP A 412 1.13 29.35 0.89
CA TRP A 412 1.88 29.64 2.09
C TRP A 412 3.38 29.53 1.81
N ARG A 413 4.19 30.32 2.50
CA ARG A 413 5.65 30.29 2.37
C ARG A 413 6.30 30.10 3.74
N ILE A 414 7.33 29.28 3.77
CA ILE A 414 8.17 29.04 4.94
C ILE A 414 9.58 29.43 4.55
N ASN A 415 10.06 30.53 5.12
CA ASN A 415 11.40 31.03 4.89
C ASN A 415 12.35 30.51 5.95
N PHE A 416 13.49 30.01 5.51
CA PHE A 416 14.58 29.57 6.37
C PHE A 416 15.67 30.66 6.35
N ILE A 417 16.03 31.15 7.51
CA ILE A 417 17.03 32.20 7.72
C ILE A 417 18.20 31.58 8.47
N PRO A 418 19.36 31.39 7.81
CA PRO A 418 20.51 30.76 8.43
C PRO A 418 21.06 31.59 9.59
N ASP A 419 21.50 30.92 10.66
CA ASP A 419 22.27 31.50 11.76
C ASP A 419 23.64 30.81 11.84
N LYS A 420 23.67 29.50 12.14
CA LYS A 420 24.88 28.71 12.17
C LYS A 420 24.68 27.39 11.43
N ILE A 421 25.25 27.28 10.25
CA ILE A 421 25.07 26.13 9.36
C ILE A 421 26.37 25.32 9.28
N ARG A 422 26.24 23.99 9.46
CA ARG A 422 27.30 23.00 9.24
C ARG A 422 27.00 22.15 8.00
N THR A 423 25.87 21.44 8.00
CA THR A 423 25.39 20.58 6.92
C THR A 423 24.28 21.26 6.15
N GLY A 424 23.34 21.87 6.86
CA GLY A 424 22.21 22.63 6.35
C GLY A 424 21.07 21.75 5.79
N PHE A 425 21.15 20.42 5.85
CA PHE A 425 20.11 19.55 5.35
C PHE A 425 18.84 19.63 6.22
N PHE A 426 17.70 19.65 5.55
CA PHE A 426 16.41 19.54 6.21
C PHE A 426 15.43 18.73 5.36
N ASP A 427 14.50 18.11 6.02
CA ASP A 427 13.35 17.44 5.44
C ASP A 427 12.06 17.98 6.05
N MET A 428 10.99 18.01 5.28
CA MET A 428 9.68 18.45 5.73
C MET A 428 8.61 17.45 5.32
N TRP A 429 7.75 17.09 6.28
CA TRP A 429 6.61 16.21 6.03
C TRP A 429 5.29 16.86 6.41
N LEU A 430 4.27 16.56 5.62
CA LEU A 430 2.86 16.84 5.88
C LEU A 430 2.20 15.57 6.45
N PRO A 431 0.98 15.67 6.99
CA PRO A 431 0.15 14.51 7.28
C PRO A 431 -0.06 13.64 6.04
N ALA A 432 -0.36 12.35 6.26
CA ALA A 432 -0.66 11.42 5.18
C ALA A 432 -1.71 11.99 4.21
N ALA A 433 -1.55 11.74 2.92
CA ALA A 433 -2.40 12.28 1.86
C ALA A 433 -3.90 12.05 2.09
N ALA A 434 -4.26 10.91 2.73
CA ALA A 434 -5.64 10.61 3.09
C ALA A 434 -6.28 11.61 4.08
N SER A 435 -5.47 12.38 4.80
CA SER A 435 -5.91 13.41 5.76
C SER A 435 -5.97 14.81 5.15
N LEU A 436 -5.51 14.95 3.92
CA LEU A 436 -5.41 16.24 3.23
C LEU A 436 -6.34 16.29 2.02
N ASN A 437 -6.70 17.51 1.62
CA ASN A 437 -7.37 17.70 0.34
C ASN A 437 -6.43 17.37 -0.83
N PRO A 438 -6.91 16.76 -1.93
CA PRO A 438 -6.07 16.13 -2.96
C PRO A 438 -5.01 17.01 -3.65
N LYS A 439 -5.14 18.34 -3.55
CA LYS A 439 -4.20 19.31 -4.13
C LYS A 439 -3.44 20.12 -3.08
N THR A 440 -3.53 19.74 -1.82
CA THR A 440 -2.72 20.30 -0.75
C THR A 440 -1.38 19.58 -0.74
N GLY A 441 -0.27 20.33 -0.81
CA GLY A 441 1.06 19.77 -0.84
C GLY A 441 2.15 20.79 -1.14
N PHE A 442 3.40 20.36 -1.05
CA PHE A 442 4.54 21.19 -1.43
C PHE A 442 4.58 21.44 -2.94
N THR A 443 4.96 22.64 -3.35
CA THR A 443 5.05 22.99 -4.79
C THR A 443 6.28 22.38 -5.47
N ARG A 444 7.29 22.03 -4.69
CA ARG A 444 8.49 21.27 -5.11
C ARG A 444 8.61 20.04 -4.22
N PRO A 445 7.79 19.00 -4.44
CA PRO A 445 7.87 17.80 -3.64
C PRO A 445 9.11 16.97 -4.00
N ASP A 446 9.63 16.26 -2.99
CA ASP A 446 10.65 15.23 -3.16
C ASP A 446 10.03 13.86 -2.90
N SER A 447 10.17 12.94 -3.84
CA SER A 447 9.66 11.57 -3.70
C SER A 447 10.58 10.65 -2.90
N SER A 448 11.79 11.07 -2.55
CA SER A 448 12.66 10.35 -1.62
C SER A 448 12.18 10.53 -0.18
N LEU A 449 12.60 9.67 0.74
CA LEU A 449 12.20 9.68 2.16
C LEU A 449 10.70 9.78 2.42
N THR A 450 9.92 9.14 1.56
CA THR A 450 8.46 9.08 1.66
C THR A 450 7.95 7.82 2.35
N TYR A 451 8.80 7.17 3.13
CA TYR A 451 8.40 6.06 3.98
C TYR A 451 7.43 6.50 5.07
N THR A 452 6.54 5.61 5.44
CA THR A 452 5.71 5.81 6.64
C THR A 452 6.36 5.13 7.85
N VAL A 453 6.28 5.76 9.01
CA VAL A 453 6.63 5.15 10.30
C VAL A 453 5.57 4.07 10.62
N PRO A 454 5.92 2.81 10.95
CA PRO A 454 7.23 2.36 11.43
C PRO A 454 8.09 1.59 10.40
N SER A 455 7.94 1.80 9.10
CA SER A 455 8.71 1.04 8.12
C SER A 455 10.22 1.35 8.13
N THR A 456 10.62 2.40 8.82
CA THR A 456 12.02 2.80 9.04
C THR A 456 12.68 2.13 10.25
N SER A 457 11.98 1.26 10.98
CA SER A 457 12.58 0.38 12.00
C SER A 457 13.74 -0.44 11.44
N SER A 458 14.76 -0.71 12.25
CA SER A 458 16.00 -1.35 11.81
C SER A 458 15.85 -2.85 11.60
N ASN A 459 15.10 -3.53 12.49
CA ASN A 459 14.99 -4.98 12.55
C ASN A 459 13.71 -5.53 11.87
N VAL A 460 13.21 -4.83 10.85
CA VAL A 460 12.02 -5.24 10.09
C VAL A 460 12.35 -5.42 8.62
N ILE A 461 11.57 -6.25 7.93
CA ILE A 461 11.59 -6.31 6.47
C ILE A 461 10.65 -5.22 5.94
N THR A 462 11.23 -4.17 5.42
CA THR A 462 10.48 -3.07 4.79
C THR A 462 10.18 -3.40 3.34
N VAL A 463 8.90 -3.38 2.99
CA VAL A 463 8.41 -3.87 1.70
C VAL A 463 7.86 -2.73 0.86
N GLY A 464 8.50 -2.47 -0.27
CA GLY A 464 8.00 -1.59 -1.31
C GLY A 464 7.07 -2.31 -2.29
N SER A 465 6.41 -1.53 -3.14
CA SER A 465 5.47 -2.02 -4.15
C SER A 465 6.01 -1.86 -5.56
N TYR A 466 5.78 -2.86 -6.41
CA TYR A 466 5.98 -2.77 -7.85
C TYR A 466 4.79 -3.35 -8.64
N ASN A 467 4.68 -2.95 -9.90
CA ASN A 467 3.70 -3.50 -10.84
C ASN A 467 4.28 -4.76 -11.48
N ALA A 468 3.68 -5.91 -11.21
CA ALA A 468 4.16 -7.22 -11.69
C ALA A 468 4.05 -7.41 -13.22
N ALA A 469 3.17 -6.66 -13.90
CA ALA A 469 3.00 -6.76 -15.35
C ALA A 469 4.06 -5.98 -16.12
N THR A 470 4.53 -4.85 -15.56
CA THR A 470 5.50 -3.95 -16.20
C THR A 470 6.90 -4.05 -15.60
N ASN A 471 7.06 -4.68 -14.45
CA ASN A 471 8.29 -4.72 -13.64
C ASN A 471 8.80 -3.31 -13.29
N THR A 472 7.89 -2.36 -13.04
CA THR A 472 8.23 -0.99 -12.66
C THR A 472 7.83 -0.72 -11.21
N PRO A 473 8.59 0.09 -10.44
CA PRO A 473 8.16 0.53 -9.13
C PRO A 473 6.80 1.22 -9.19
N SER A 474 5.91 0.93 -8.24
CA SER A 474 4.62 1.61 -8.15
C SER A 474 4.84 3.10 -7.86
N PRO A 475 4.14 4.01 -8.55
CA PRO A 475 4.33 5.45 -8.37
C PRO A 475 4.10 5.93 -6.93
N PHE A 476 3.18 5.29 -6.22
CA PHE A 476 2.82 5.61 -4.84
C PHE A 476 3.78 5.02 -3.80
N SER A 477 4.52 3.95 -4.14
CA SER A 477 5.35 3.25 -3.17
C SER A 477 6.37 4.17 -2.51
N GLY A 478 6.38 4.23 -1.18
CA GLY A 478 7.37 4.97 -0.41
C GLY A 478 8.80 4.63 -0.84
N ARG A 479 9.65 5.64 -0.91
CA ARG A 479 11.02 5.55 -1.42
C ARG A 479 12.03 6.01 -0.38
N GLY A 480 13.21 5.42 -0.41
CA GLY A 480 14.36 5.80 0.41
C GLY A 480 15.20 6.93 -0.18
N TYR A 481 16.40 7.07 0.33
CA TYR A 481 17.36 8.05 -0.17
C TYR A 481 17.80 7.72 -1.61
N VAL A 482 17.95 8.76 -2.42
CA VAL A 482 18.56 8.66 -3.76
C VAL A 482 20.09 8.54 -3.66
N THR A 483 20.67 9.11 -2.60
CA THR A 483 22.11 9.07 -2.32
C THR A 483 22.36 8.52 -0.91
N GLN A 484 23.47 7.79 -0.73
CA GLN A 484 23.90 7.37 0.60
C GLN A 484 24.03 8.58 1.50
N SER A 485 23.22 8.66 2.54
CA SER A 485 23.35 9.68 3.55
C SER A 485 24.55 9.34 4.45
N GLU A 486 25.31 10.35 4.88
CA GLU A 486 26.37 10.20 5.88
C GLU A 486 25.84 9.77 7.25
N SER A 487 24.52 9.66 7.42
CA SER A 487 23.83 9.38 8.67
C SER A 487 23.82 7.90 9.07
N GLY A 488 24.36 6.99 8.27
CA GLY A 488 24.42 5.56 8.61
C GLY A 488 23.06 4.84 8.66
N ILE A 489 21.99 5.45 8.16
CA ILE A 489 20.66 4.85 8.07
C ILE A 489 20.70 3.68 7.10
N ALA A 490 20.10 2.55 7.50
CA ALA A 490 19.99 1.36 6.65
C ALA A 490 19.28 1.70 5.34
N VAL A 491 19.78 1.15 4.23
CA VAL A 491 19.13 1.30 2.92
C VAL A 491 17.79 0.57 2.96
N LYS A 492 16.70 1.30 2.73
CA LYS A 492 15.34 0.77 2.64
C LYS A 492 14.74 1.13 1.26
N PRO A 493 13.74 0.40 0.76
CA PRO A 493 13.19 -0.84 1.33
C PRO A 493 14.16 -2.02 1.19
N ASP A 494 13.98 -3.05 2.03
CA ASP A 494 14.81 -4.26 1.96
C ASP A 494 14.46 -5.10 0.74
N ILE A 495 13.17 -5.07 0.37
CA ILE A 495 12.63 -5.83 -0.76
C ILE A 495 11.42 -5.11 -1.36
N VAL A 496 11.07 -5.46 -2.59
CA VAL A 496 9.81 -5.07 -3.22
C VAL A 496 8.99 -6.32 -3.58
N ALA A 497 7.67 -6.19 -3.50
CA ALA A 497 6.73 -7.24 -3.89
C ALA A 497 5.59 -6.67 -4.74
N PRO A 498 4.83 -7.51 -5.47
CA PRO A 498 3.69 -7.06 -6.24
C PRO A 498 2.65 -6.38 -5.34
N GLY A 499 2.34 -5.11 -5.57
CA GLY A 499 1.37 -4.36 -4.78
C GLY A 499 0.54 -3.39 -5.62
N GLU A 500 0.69 -3.43 -6.96
CA GLU A 500 -0.12 -2.62 -7.86
C GLU A 500 -0.97 -3.51 -8.76
N ASN A 501 -2.28 -3.22 -8.82
CA ASN A 501 -3.28 -4.00 -9.54
C ASN A 501 -3.35 -5.48 -9.12
N VAL A 502 -3.17 -5.78 -7.84
CA VAL A 502 -3.25 -7.13 -7.29
C VAL A 502 -4.71 -7.60 -7.29
N ARG A 503 -4.97 -8.73 -7.92
CA ARG A 503 -6.30 -9.33 -7.91
C ARG A 503 -6.42 -10.33 -6.74
N ILE A 504 -7.36 -10.10 -5.86
CA ILE A 504 -7.59 -10.90 -4.64
C ILE A 504 -8.77 -11.88 -4.76
N ASP A 505 -9.69 -11.63 -5.69
CA ASP A 505 -10.78 -12.52 -6.08
C ASP A 505 -11.18 -12.26 -7.55
N GLU A 506 -12.28 -12.87 -8.00
CA GLU A 506 -12.75 -12.74 -9.40
C GLU A 506 -13.14 -11.31 -9.81
N ARG A 507 -13.49 -10.45 -8.85
CA ARG A 507 -14.06 -9.11 -9.10
C ARG A 507 -13.20 -7.99 -8.54
N THR A 508 -12.36 -8.26 -7.55
CA THR A 508 -11.66 -7.25 -6.75
C THR A 508 -10.20 -7.14 -7.17
N ILE A 509 -9.81 -5.95 -7.60
CA ILE A 509 -8.42 -5.56 -7.88
C ILE A 509 -8.06 -4.43 -6.92
N VAL A 510 -6.91 -4.56 -6.28
CA VAL A 510 -6.42 -3.63 -5.26
C VAL A 510 -5.01 -3.15 -5.55
N SER A 511 -4.66 -1.96 -5.05
CA SER A 511 -3.31 -1.41 -5.16
C SER A 511 -2.91 -0.74 -3.83
N GLY A 512 -1.64 -0.87 -3.47
CA GLY A 512 -1.06 -0.34 -2.24
C GLY A 512 0.08 -1.21 -1.76
N THR A 513 1.02 -0.63 -1.03
CA THR A 513 2.06 -1.39 -0.33
C THR A 513 1.47 -2.37 0.68
N SER A 514 0.26 -2.09 1.18
CA SER A 514 -0.53 -3.00 2.02
C SER A 514 -0.75 -4.38 1.41
N TYR A 515 -0.74 -4.49 0.08
CA TYR A 515 -0.90 -5.76 -0.65
C TYR A 515 0.43 -6.36 -1.11
N ALA A 516 1.51 -5.58 -1.10
CA ALA A 516 2.88 -6.07 -1.31
C ALA A 516 3.41 -6.79 -0.06
N VAL A 517 3.19 -6.21 1.12
CA VAL A 517 3.65 -6.76 2.41
C VAL A 517 3.23 -8.20 2.64
N PRO A 518 1.95 -8.59 2.47
CA PRO A 518 1.51 -9.95 2.78
C PRO A 518 2.13 -11.02 1.89
N PHE A 519 2.61 -10.73 0.69
CA PHE A 519 3.43 -11.67 -0.08
C PHE A 519 4.73 -11.99 0.65
N VAL A 520 5.39 -10.97 1.21
CA VAL A 520 6.65 -11.14 1.95
C VAL A 520 6.40 -11.79 3.31
N THR A 521 5.33 -11.40 4.00
CA THR A 521 4.92 -12.02 5.27
C THR A 521 4.65 -13.52 5.10
N GLY A 522 3.87 -13.86 4.08
CA GLY A 522 3.64 -15.27 3.74
C GLY A 522 4.92 -16.01 3.35
N ALA A 523 5.81 -15.39 2.56
CA ALA A 523 7.10 -15.98 2.20
C ALA A 523 8.00 -16.19 3.43
N SER A 524 7.96 -15.30 4.40
CA SER A 524 8.70 -15.43 5.67
C SER A 524 8.16 -16.57 6.56
N ALA A 525 6.95 -17.04 6.29
CA ALA A 525 6.33 -18.17 6.98
C ALA A 525 6.59 -19.53 6.28
N LEU A 526 7.25 -19.56 5.11
CA LEU A 526 7.61 -20.78 4.40
C LEU A 526 8.91 -21.36 4.92
#